data_b7d27ce7b1a900440dc5d9a23c825644
#
_entry.id   b7d27ce7b1a900440dc5d9a23c825644
#
_cell.length_a   1.000
_cell.length_b   1.000
_cell.length_c   1.000
_cell.angle_alpha   90.00
_cell.angle_beta   90.00
_cell.angle_gamma   90.00
#
_symmetry.space_group_name_H-M   'P 1'
#
loop_
_entity.id
_entity.type
_entity.pdbx_description
1 polymer ?
#
loop_
_entity_poly.entity_id
_entity_poly.type
_entity_poly.pdbx_seq_one_letter_code
_entity_poly.pdbx_strand_id
1 'polypeptide(L)' 'MGMTDPIADLLTRIRNANQAKHETCKVPVSNLKLQVLEVIKKEGYIKDFTVVEDKIDDKTSFKNILVTLKYTSKK' A
#
# COMPACT_ATOMS: atom_id res chain seq x y z
N MET A 1 5.63 23.35 2.33
CA MET A 1 4.83 22.79 2.20
C MET A 1 4.36 22.11 3.10
N GLY A 2 4.08 22.11 3.89
CA GLY A 2 3.64 21.31 4.92
C GLY A 2 2.41 20.54 4.69
N MET A 3 1.95 20.53 3.49
CA MET A 3 0.79 19.74 3.28
C MET A 3 1.14 18.36 3.04
N THR A 4 0.52 17.42 3.69
CA THR A 4 0.67 16.02 3.39
C THR A 4 -0.56 15.56 2.64
N ASP A 5 -0.32 14.89 1.56
CA ASP A 5 -1.38 14.31 0.76
C ASP A 5 -1.31 12.80 0.94
N PRO A 6 -2.26 12.19 1.65
CA PRO A 6 -2.19 10.75 1.90
C PRO A 6 -2.18 9.93 0.62
N ILE A 7 -2.84 10.42 -0.41
CA ILE A 7 -2.87 9.70 -1.67
C ILE A 7 -1.51 9.77 -2.35
N ALA A 8 -0.90 10.95 -2.36
CA ALA A 8 0.42 11.08 -2.95
C ALA A 8 1.44 10.26 -2.18
N ASP A 9 1.32 10.22 -0.85
CA ASP A 9 2.21 9.41 -0.04
C ASP A 9 2.06 7.94 -0.37
N LEU A 10 0.83 7.48 -0.51
CA LEU A 10 0.56 6.09 -0.85
C LEU A 10 1.16 5.73 -2.20
N LEU A 11 0.96 6.58 -3.19
CA LEU A 11 1.50 6.34 -4.52
C LEU A 11 3.02 6.34 -4.51
N THR A 12 3.61 7.21 -3.71
CA THR A 12 5.06 7.26 -3.59
C THR A 12 5.60 5.98 -2.95
N ARG A 13 4.92 5.48 -1.93
CA ARG A 13 5.34 4.23 -1.29
C ARG A 13 5.28 3.07 -2.27
N ILE A 14 4.21 3.00 -3.05
CA ILE A 14 4.06 1.94 -4.04
C ILE A 14 5.16 2.05 -5.10
N ARG A 15 5.42 3.26 -5.54
CA ARG A 15 6.43 3.50 -6.56
C ARG A 15 7.82 3.12 -6.06
N ASN A 16 8.15 3.53 -4.83
CA ASN A 16 9.44 3.21 -4.26
C ASN A 16 9.61 1.71 -4.06
N ALA A 17 8.57 1.04 -3.61
CA ALA A 17 8.62 -0.41 -3.45
C ALA A 17 8.83 -1.10 -4.79
N ASN A 18 8.17 -0.58 -5.82
CA ASN A 18 8.33 -1.12 -7.16
C ASN A 18 9.76 -0.96 -7.65
N GLN A 19 10.35 0.22 -7.44
CA GLN A 19 11.71 0.46 -7.86
C GLN A 19 12.70 -0.42 -7.10
N ALA A 20 12.41 -0.71 -5.84
CA ALA A 20 13.26 -1.58 -5.05
C ALA A 20 12.97 -3.05 -5.32
N LYS A 21 12.02 -3.33 -6.19
CA LYS A 21 11.65 -4.69 -6.57
C LYS A 21 11.09 -5.51 -5.42
N HIS A 22 10.43 -4.85 -4.50
CA HIS A 22 9.71 -5.55 -3.45
C HIS A 22 8.42 -6.12 -4.03
N GLU A 23 8.03 -7.27 -3.56
CA GLU A 23 6.79 -7.89 -4.03
C GLU A 23 5.57 -7.29 -3.35
N THR A 24 5.76 -6.78 -2.15
CA THR A 24 4.65 -6.23 -1.38
C THR A 24 5.07 -4.92 -0.74
N CYS A 25 4.06 -4.16 -0.35
CA CYS A 25 4.27 -2.89 0.33
C CYS A 25 3.23 -2.80 1.42
N LYS A 26 3.65 -2.42 2.62
CA LYS A 26 2.74 -2.32 3.75
C LYS A 26 2.55 -0.86 4.10
N VAL A 27 1.30 -0.43 4.22
CA VAL A 27 0.99 0.96 4.56
C VAL A 27 -0.05 0.96 5.66
N PRO A 28 -0.09 2.01 6.49
CA PRO A 28 -1.11 2.08 7.54
C PRO A 28 -2.51 2.10 6.93
N VAL A 29 -3.45 1.42 7.60
CA VAL A 29 -4.80 1.33 7.09
C VAL A 29 -5.50 2.69 7.23
N SER A 30 -6.35 2.99 6.26
CA SER A 30 -7.11 4.21 6.25
C SER A 30 -8.25 4.02 5.26
N ASN A 31 -9.42 4.55 5.59
CA ASN A 31 -10.55 4.43 4.67
C ASN A 31 -10.23 5.05 3.32
N LEU A 32 -9.57 6.20 3.34
CA LEU A 32 -9.22 6.87 2.11
C LEU A 32 -8.26 6.02 1.27
N LYS A 33 -7.26 5.43 1.93
CA LYS A 33 -6.30 4.61 1.22
C LYS A 33 -6.95 3.35 0.66
N LEU A 34 -7.89 2.77 1.41
CA LEU A 34 -8.60 1.60 0.90
C LEU A 34 -9.37 1.93 -0.36
N GLN A 35 -10.03 3.07 -0.38
CA GLN A 35 -10.78 3.48 -1.57
C GLN A 35 -9.85 3.70 -2.75
N VAL A 36 -8.72 4.36 -2.50
CA VAL A 36 -7.76 4.61 -3.57
C VAL A 36 -7.18 3.29 -4.07
N LEU A 37 -6.88 2.37 -3.16
CA LEU A 37 -6.31 1.09 -3.56
C LEU A 37 -7.29 0.28 -4.40
N GLU A 38 -8.59 0.39 -4.12
CA GLU A 38 -9.57 -0.28 -4.95
C GLU A 38 -9.52 0.23 -6.38
N VAL A 39 -9.41 1.54 -6.53
CA VAL A 39 -9.32 2.13 -7.86
C VAL A 39 -8.02 1.71 -8.55
N ILE A 40 -6.92 1.77 -7.82
CA ILE A 40 -5.63 1.42 -8.37
C ILE A 40 -5.60 -0.05 -8.81
N LYS A 41 -6.20 -0.91 -8.00
CA LYS A 41 -6.28 -2.33 -8.35
C LYS A 41 -7.13 -2.52 -9.59
N LYS A 42 -8.24 -1.82 -9.65
CA LYS A 42 -9.15 -1.92 -10.78
C LYS A 42 -8.46 -1.48 -12.06
N GLU A 43 -7.61 -0.47 -11.95
CA GLU A 43 -6.87 0.03 -13.11
C GLU A 43 -5.69 -0.85 -13.47
N GLY A 44 -5.34 -1.80 -12.62
CA GLY A 44 -4.27 -2.73 -12.94
C GLY A 44 -2.89 -2.32 -12.48
N TYR A 45 -2.80 -1.36 -11.59
CA TYR A 45 -1.49 -0.91 -11.11
C TYR A 45 -0.93 -1.80 -10.02
N ILE A 46 -1.79 -2.47 -9.28
CA ILE A 46 -1.36 -3.42 -8.25
C ILE A 46 -2.11 -4.72 -8.49
N LYS A 47 -1.56 -5.80 -7.95
CA LYS A 47 -2.18 -7.09 -8.11
C LYS A 47 -3.34 -7.28 -7.15
N ASP A 48 -3.14 -6.89 -5.91
CA ASP A 48 -4.17 -7.09 -4.90
C ASP A 48 -3.77 -6.31 -3.65
N PHE A 49 -4.67 -6.26 -2.69
CA PHE A 49 -4.35 -5.69 -1.39
C PHE A 49 -5.26 -6.33 -0.36
N THR A 50 -4.79 -6.38 0.88
CA THR A 50 -5.58 -6.93 1.96
C THR A 50 -5.19 -6.23 3.25
N VAL A 51 -6.08 -6.23 4.21
CA VAL A 51 -5.79 -5.66 5.52
C VAL A 51 -5.21 -6.76 6.41
N VAL A 52 -4.07 -6.47 7.01
CA VAL A 52 -3.45 -7.40 7.93
C VAL A 52 -3.31 -6.71 9.27
N GLU A 53 -3.28 -7.50 10.32
CA GLU A 53 -3.13 -6.96 11.66
C GLU A 53 -1.77 -7.37 12.18
N ASP A 54 -0.98 -6.37 12.56
CA ASP A 54 0.34 -6.60 13.16
C ASP A 54 0.22 -6.39 14.65
N LYS A 55 0.54 -7.41 15.41
CA LYS A 55 0.43 -7.34 16.84
C LYS A 55 1.80 -7.05 17.42
N ILE A 56 1.91 -5.98 18.17
CA ILE A 56 3.18 -5.59 18.77
C ILE A 56 3.33 -6.23 20.12
N ASP A 57 2.27 -6.22 20.91
CA ASP A 57 2.28 -6.94 22.17
C ASP A 57 0.83 -7.30 22.51
N ASP A 58 0.60 -7.78 23.73
CA ASP A 58 -0.71 -8.28 24.08
C ASP A 58 -1.80 -7.23 23.99
N LYS A 59 -1.43 -5.98 24.17
CA LYS A 59 -2.44 -4.92 24.20
C LYS A 59 -2.39 -4.01 23.02
N THR A 60 -1.35 -4.08 22.22
CA THR A 60 -1.17 -3.13 21.13
C THR A 60 -1.10 -3.87 19.82
N SER A 61 -1.96 -3.51 18.91
CA SER A 61 -1.91 -4.05 17.57
C SER A 61 -2.25 -2.93 16.59
N PHE A 62 -1.69 -3.03 15.40
CA PHE A 62 -1.96 -2.07 14.35
C PHE A 62 -2.47 -2.81 13.14
N LYS A 63 -3.36 -2.18 12.42
CA LYS A 63 -3.82 -2.72 11.16
C LYS A 63 -3.11 -2.00 10.04
N ASN A 64 -2.62 -2.75 9.10
CA ASN A 64 -1.96 -2.21 7.92
C ASN A 64 -2.58 -2.83 6.68
N ILE A 65 -2.36 -2.17 5.55
CA ILE A 65 -2.79 -2.72 4.28
C ILE A 65 -1.56 -3.31 3.61
N LEU A 66 -1.63 -4.59 3.30
CA LEU A 66 -0.56 -5.25 2.57
C LEU A 66 -0.92 -5.18 1.10
N VAL A 67 -0.14 -4.43 0.36
CA VAL A 67 -0.38 -4.24 -1.07
C VAL A 67 0.55 -5.17 -1.83
N THR A 68 -0.02 -6.01 -2.66
CA THR A 68 0.76 -6.90 -3.51
C THR A 68 0.98 -6.19 -4.84
N LEU A 69 2.24 -5.96 -5.16
CA LEU A 69 2.59 -5.20 -6.34
C LEU A 69 2.53 -6.07 -7.58
N LYS A 70 2.26 -5.41 -8.69
CA LYS A 70 2.19 -6.09 -9.94
C LYS A 70 3.41 -5.70 -10.75
N TYR A 71 4.29 -6.66 -11.01
CA TYR A 71 5.46 -6.39 -11.82
C TYR A 71 5.15 -6.73 -13.26
N THR A 72 5.47 -5.79 -14.12
CA THR A 72 5.43 -6.14 -15.51
C THR A 72 6.82 -6.53 -15.81
N SER A 73 6.96 -7.68 -16.23
CA SER A 73 8.26 -8.14 -16.44
C SER A 73 8.87 -7.55 -17.64
N LYS A 74 8.61 -6.69 -18.16
CA LYS A 74 9.16 -6.19 -19.16
C LYS A 74 10.11 -5.40 -19.01
N LYS A 75 10.74 -5.41 -18.91
CA LYS A 75 11.54 -4.77 -18.79
C LYS A 75 11.95 -4.59 -18.91
#